data_1b6a62a3572e207ffbf8f7aaf549db64
#
_entry.id   1b6a62a3572e207ffbf8f7aaf549db64
#
_cell.length_a   1.000
_cell.length_b   1.000
_cell.length_c   1.000
_cell.angle_alpha   90.00
_cell.angle_beta   90.00
_cell.angle_gamma   90.00
#
_symmetry.space_group_name_H-M   'P 1'
#
loop_
_entity.id
_entity.type
_entity.pdbx_description
1 polymer ?
#
loop_
_entity_poly.entity_id
_entity_poly.type
_entity_poly.pdbx_seq_one_letter_code
_entity_poly.pdbx_strand_id
1 'polypeptide(L)' 'MKSEFNKYYDQIDKAIKSYEQFRPCHSMSPDKICDKIDWCWKWRKISEHQMHNLVDRIVYLMENNLV' A
#
# COMPACT_ATOMS: atom_id res chain seq x y z
N MET A 1 -11.92 -17.90 -2.76
CA MET A 1 -12.44 -16.95 -1.76
C MET A 1 -11.28 -16.18 -1.15
N LYS A 2 -11.37 -14.86 -1.10
CA LYS A 2 -10.30 -14.04 -0.55
C LYS A 2 -10.38 -13.97 0.97
N SER A 3 -9.24 -14.13 1.63
CA SER A 3 -9.16 -13.95 3.06
C SER A 3 -9.13 -12.45 3.40
N GLU A 4 -9.30 -12.13 4.68
CA GLU A 4 -9.17 -10.74 5.14
C GLU A 4 -7.79 -10.16 4.81
N PHE A 5 -6.74 -10.98 4.89
CA PHE A 5 -5.39 -10.54 4.55
C PHE A 5 -5.34 -10.01 3.13
N ASN A 6 -5.93 -10.75 2.20
CA ASN A 6 -5.93 -10.34 0.80
C ASN A 6 -6.74 -9.06 0.60
N LYS A 7 -7.83 -8.90 1.33
CA LYS A 7 -8.67 -7.71 1.23
C LYS A 7 -7.89 -6.44 1.56
N TYR A 8 -7.19 -6.42 2.67
CA TYR A 8 -6.40 -5.25 3.07
C TYR A 8 -5.23 -5.02 2.12
N TYR A 9 -4.53 -6.08 1.78
CA TYR A 9 -3.42 -5.99 0.84
C TYR A 9 -3.89 -5.43 -0.51
N ASP A 10 -5.02 -5.94 -1.02
CA ASP A 10 -5.54 -5.51 -2.31
C ASP A 10 -5.91 -4.02 -2.32
N GLN A 11 -6.48 -3.52 -1.25
CA GLN A 11 -6.83 -2.10 -1.16
C GLN A 11 -5.60 -1.21 -1.25
N ILE A 12 -4.56 -1.55 -0.51
CA ILE A 12 -3.32 -0.78 -0.51
C ILE A 12 -2.61 -0.95 -1.85
N ASP A 13 -2.59 -2.18 -2.38
CA ASP A 13 -1.98 -2.49 -3.66
C ASP A 13 -2.59 -1.66 -4.79
N LYS A 14 -3.91 -1.55 -4.81
CA LYS A 14 -4.60 -0.74 -5.83
C LYS A 14 -4.22 0.72 -5.73
N ALA A 15 -4.12 1.25 -4.51
CA ALA A 15 -3.74 2.64 -4.32
C ALA A 15 -2.32 2.89 -4.84
N ILE A 16 -1.39 1.99 -4.52
CA ILE A 16 -0.01 2.11 -4.98
C ILE A 16 0.06 1.97 -6.50
N LYS A 17 -0.69 1.03 -7.06
CA LYS A 17 -0.72 0.85 -8.52
C LYS A 17 -1.18 2.08 -9.25
N SER A 18 -2.14 2.82 -8.68
CA SER A 18 -2.60 4.06 -9.30
C SER A 18 -1.44 5.04 -9.47
N TYR A 19 -0.63 5.20 -8.44
CA TYR A 19 0.54 6.07 -8.53
C TYR A 19 1.59 5.51 -9.48
N GLU A 20 1.78 4.21 -9.48
CA GLU A 20 2.74 3.56 -10.39
C GLU A 20 2.35 3.78 -11.85
N GLN A 21 1.06 3.92 -12.12
CA GLN A 21 0.52 4.18 -13.45
C GLN A 21 0.34 5.67 -13.73
N PHE A 22 0.88 6.53 -12.87
CA PHE A 22 0.78 8.00 -12.99
C PHE A 22 -0.66 8.49 -12.98
N ARG A 23 -1.52 7.80 -12.24
CA ARG A 23 -2.93 8.18 -12.08
C ARG A 23 -3.15 8.70 -10.67
N PRO A 24 -3.94 9.76 -10.50
CA PRO A 24 -4.25 10.23 -9.15
C PRO A 24 -5.08 9.20 -8.40
N CYS A 25 -4.75 9.00 -7.14
CA CYS A 25 -5.53 8.15 -6.26
C CYS A 25 -6.30 9.03 -5.29
N HIS A 26 -7.61 9.07 -5.45
CA HIS A 26 -8.45 9.94 -4.64
C HIS A 26 -8.80 9.34 -3.28
N SER A 27 -8.58 8.05 -3.11
CA SER A 27 -8.95 7.38 -1.87
C SER A 27 -7.83 7.36 -0.84
N MET A 28 -6.58 7.41 -1.27
CA MET A 28 -5.44 7.39 -0.35
C MET A 28 -4.29 8.24 -0.87
N SER A 29 -3.82 9.17 -0.03
CA SER A 29 -2.57 9.88 -0.29
C SER A 29 -1.40 8.97 0.09
N PRO A 30 -0.16 9.30 -0.33
CA PRO A 30 1.01 8.51 0.07
C PRO A 30 1.16 8.37 1.59
N ASP A 31 0.89 9.43 2.33
CA ASP A 31 0.96 9.40 3.79
C ASP A 31 -0.06 8.41 4.37
N LYS A 32 -1.27 8.43 3.84
CA LYS A 32 -2.31 7.50 4.26
C LYS A 32 -1.96 6.06 3.92
N ILE A 33 -1.32 5.85 2.78
CA ILE A 33 -0.86 4.51 2.39
C ILE A 33 0.14 3.99 3.42
N CYS A 34 1.11 4.82 3.81
CA CYS A 34 2.09 4.43 4.82
C CYS A 34 1.43 4.12 6.16
N ASP A 35 0.51 4.99 6.59
CA ASP A 35 -0.23 4.78 7.83
C ASP A 35 -1.03 3.49 7.78
N LYS A 36 -1.67 3.23 6.65
CA LYS A 36 -2.49 2.03 6.48
C LYS A 36 -1.63 0.76 6.53
N ILE A 37 -0.46 0.80 5.91
CA ILE A 37 0.46 -0.33 5.94
C ILE A 37 0.90 -0.61 7.38
N ASP A 38 1.27 0.44 8.10
CA ASP A 38 1.69 0.31 9.49
C ASP A 38 0.56 -0.26 10.36
N TRP A 39 -0.64 0.27 10.19
CA TRP A 39 -1.80 -0.21 10.93
C TRP A 39 -2.07 -1.68 10.64
N CYS A 40 -2.07 -2.05 9.35
CA CYS A 40 -2.32 -3.43 8.94
C CYS A 40 -1.27 -4.38 9.48
N TRP A 41 -0.01 -3.96 9.48
CA TRP A 41 1.06 -4.77 10.05
C TRP A 41 0.92 -4.91 11.56
N LYS A 42 0.64 -3.81 12.22
CA LYS A 42 0.49 -3.79 13.67
C LYS A 42 -0.63 -4.71 14.14
N TRP A 43 -1.72 -4.72 13.41
CA TRP A 43 -2.89 -5.52 13.76
C TRP A 43 -2.91 -6.87 13.03
N ARG A 44 -1.81 -7.24 12.39
CA ARG A 44 -1.65 -8.51 11.69
C ARG A 44 -2.71 -8.75 10.61
N LYS A 45 -3.08 -7.69 9.89
CA LYS A 45 -4.03 -7.79 8.78
C LYS A 45 -3.34 -8.14 7.47
N ILE A 46 -2.02 -7.98 7.41
CA ILE A 46 -1.20 -8.39 6.27
C ILE A 46 0.00 -9.18 6.80
N SER A 47 0.57 -10.02 5.94
CA SER A 47 1.75 -10.79 6.31
C SER A 47 3.00 -9.92 6.23
N GLU A 48 4.09 -10.41 6.83
CA GLU A 48 5.37 -9.71 6.76
C GLU A 48 5.83 -9.53 5.31
N HIS A 49 5.69 -10.57 4.52
CA HIS A 49 6.05 -10.52 3.11
C HIS A 49 5.26 -9.45 2.36
N GLN A 50 3.96 -9.40 2.60
CA GLN A 50 3.09 -8.41 1.98
C GLN A 50 3.46 -7.00 2.45
N MET A 51 3.75 -6.85 3.73
CA MET A 51 4.15 -5.56 4.28
C MET A 51 5.42 -5.05 3.61
N HIS A 52 6.44 -5.88 3.49
CA HIS A 52 7.70 -5.50 2.82
C HIS A 52 7.47 -5.13 1.37
N ASN A 53 6.63 -5.88 0.67
CA ASN A 53 6.32 -5.60 -0.72
C ASN A 53 5.70 -4.20 -0.88
N LEU A 54 4.71 -3.90 -0.04
CA LEU A 54 4.02 -2.60 -0.11
C LEU A 54 4.94 -1.45 0.28
N VAL A 55 5.72 -1.64 1.33
CA VAL A 55 6.65 -0.60 1.79
C VAL A 55 7.70 -0.30 0.73
N ASP A 56 8.29 -1.33 0.15
CA ASP A 56 9.31 -1.14 -0.88
C ASP A 56 8.76 -0.34 -2.06
N ARG A 57 7.54 -0.65 -2.46
CA ARG A 57 6.91 0.02 -3.60
C ARG A 57 6.61 1.48 -3.31
N ILE A 58 6.01 1.78 -2.16
CA ILE A 58 5.66 3.16 -1.84
C ILE A 58 6.90 4.01 -1.58
N VAL A 59 7.91 3.44 -0.94
CA VAL A 59 9.18 4.15 -0.70
C VAL A 59 9.85 4.48 -2.02
N TYR A 60 9.86 3.54 -2.96
CA TYR A 60 10.43 3.78 -4.28
C TYR A 60 9.76 4.98 -4.97
N LEU A 61 8.42 5.01 -4.92
CA LEU A 61 7.67 6.11 -5.53
C LEU A 61 7.99 7.45 -4.87
N MET A 62 8.10 7.46 -3.56
CA MET A 62 8.38 8.67 -2.82
C MET A 62 9.81 9.17 -3.09
N GLU A 63 10.78 8.27 -3.12
CA GLU A 63 12.17 8.63 -3.37
C GLU A 63 12.39 9.18 -4.79
N ASN A 64 11.57 8.76 -5.73
CA ASN A 64 11.68 9.18 -7.12
C ASN A 64 10.69 10.29 -7.48
N ASN A 65 10.03 10.88 -6.49
CA ASN A 65 9.08 11.98 -6.68
C ASN A 65 7.96 11.61 -7.67
N LEU A 66 7.52 10.36 -7.62
CA LEU A 66 6.43 9.89 -8.49
C LEU A 66 5.07 9.96 -7.82
N VAL A 67 5.03 10.43 -6.60
CA VAL A 67 3.80 10.64 -5.85
C VAL A 67 3.77 12.05 -5.27
#